data_bfe4af4358026b11afbee74c044c1217
#
_entry.id   bfe4af4358026b11afbee74c044c1217
#
_cell.length_a   1.000
_cell.length_b   1.000
_cell.length_c   1.000
_cell.angle_alpha   90.00
_cell.angle_beta   90.00
_cell.angle_gamma   90.00
#
_symmetry.space_group_name_H-M   'P 1'
#
loop_
_entity.id
_entity.type
_entity.pdbx_description
1 polymer ?
#
loop_
_entity_poly.entity_id
_entity_poly.type
_entity_poly.pdbx_seq_one_letter_code
_entity_poly.pdbx_strand_id
1 'polypeptide(L)'
;LILFCVMLASVSSFDALLAQHATYDVMIIVTIISFGLRVQFPVCLLIVSLAAILTILTTVSLNWNIDWFKFAHFYGLGSFITLIIVALIERQERFAFLQEILVAHQTVELDRLNRALDKMSREDPLTTLANRRAFDDALNQEWERAKREQQSIALLYMDVDFFKLYNDTYGHNIGDVCLRRVAQTLKQALRRPADLAARYGGEEFVVLLPNTNIDGAVDVAQRIIKHIDALALPHSRSKTAPHVTLSIGITFTVPQKQTT
;
A
#
# COMPACT_ATOMS: atom_id res chain seq x y z
N LEU A 1 22.79 -37.02 -17.09
CA LEU A 1 23.32 -38.39 -17.12
C LEU A 1 23.53 -38.85 -18.58
N ILE A 2 22.53 -38.71 -19.46
CA ILE A 2 22.61 -39.13 -20.89
C ILE A 2 23.72 -38.36 -21.63
N LEU A 3 23.80 -37.02 -21.44
CA LEU A 3 24.88 -36.21 -22.03
C LEU A 3 26.26 -36.59 -21.49
N PHE A 4 26.36 -36.96 -20.24
CA PHE A 4 27.56 -37.46 -19.60
C PHE A 4 28.00 -38.82 -20.18
N CYS A 5 27.09 -39.76 -20.36
CA CYS A 5 27.37 -41.04 -21.00
C CYS A 5 27.77 -40.88 -22.48
N VAL A 6 27.15 -39.96 -23.20
CA VAL A 6 27.49 -39.68 -24.61
C VAL A 6 28.87 -39.00 -24.72
N MET A 7 29.22 -38.06 -23.84
CA MET A 7 30.57 -37.46 -23.79
C MET A 7 31.64 -38.53 -23.45
N LEU A 8 31.40 -39.37 -22.47
CA LEU A 8 32.35 -40.46 -22.12
C LEU A 8 32.50 -41.47 -23.23
N ALA A 9 31.43 -41.85 -23.98
CA ALA A 9 31.47 -42.73 -25.10
C ALA A 9 32.23 -42.13 -26.29
N SER A 10 32.15 -40.82 -26.53
CA SER A 10 32.90 -40.11 -27.57
C SER A 10 34.37 -39.97 -27.26
N VAL A 11 34.77 -39.93 -25.99
CA VAL A 11 36.15 -39.80 -25.50
C VAL A 11 36.89 -41.14 -25.51
N SER A 12 36.19 -42.28 -25.48
CA SER A 12 36.82 -43.61 -25.56
C SER A 12 37.61 -43.91 -26.85
N SER A 13 37.45 -43.04 -27.86
CA SER A 13 38.16 -43.14 -29.17
C SER A 13 39.31 -42.15 -29.32
N PHE A 14 39.63 -41.33 -28.32
CA PHE A 14 40.67 -40.29 -28.37
C PHE A 14 41.81 -40.56 -27.38
N ASP A 15 42.99 -39.98 -27.68
CA ASP A 15 44.23 -40.11 -26.90
C ASP A 15 44.07 -39.88 -25.39
N ALA A 16 44.88 -40.58 -24.57
CA ALA A 16 44.87 -40.53 -23.10
C ALA A 16 44.93 -39.11 -22.50
N LEU A 17 45.48 -38.15 -23.21
CA LEU A 17 45.53 -36.75 -22.81
C LEU A 17 44.14 -36.06 -22.85
N LEU A 18 43.33 -36.36 -23.86
CA LEU A 18 41.97 -35.87 -24.02
C LEU A 18 41.02 -36.50 -23.00
N ALA A 19 41.21 -37.75 -22.63
CA ALA A 19 40.44 -38.42 -21.57
C ALA A 19 40.67 -37.75 -20.20
N GLN A 20 41.87 -37.27 -19.91
CA GLN A 20 42.21 -36.55 -18.70
C GLN A 20 41.52 -35.21 -18.62
N HIS A 21 41.41 -34.46 -19.73
CA HIS A 21 40.70 -33.19 -19.79
C HIS A 21 39.18 -33.36 -19.64
N ALA A 22 38.58 -34.38 -20.28
CA ALA A 22 37.17 -34.65 -20.21
C ALA A 22 36.63 -34.89 -18.76
N THR A 23 37.43 -35.45 -17.85
CA THR A 23 37.05 -35.61 -16.45
C THR A 23 36.94 -34.29 -15.71
N TYR A 24 37.75 -33.28 -16.07
CA TYR A 24 37.63 -31.94 -15.50
C TYR A 24 36.45 -31.13 -16.05
N ASP A 25 36.18 -31.31 -17.38
CA ASP A 25 35.03 -30.66 -18.02
C ASP A 25 33.68 -31.09 -17.42
N VAL A 26 33.56 -32.35 -17.09
CA VAL A 26 32.35 -32.88 -16.40
C VAL A 26 32.11 -32.19 -15.06
N MET A 27 33.15 -31.92 -14.29
CA MET A 27 33.03 -31.19 -13.03
C MET A 27 32.52 -29.75 -13.22
N ILE A 28 33.05 -29.05 -14.21
CA ILE A 28 32.64 -27.70 -14.55
C ILE A 28 31.17 -27.70 -14.95
N ILE A 29 30.75 -28.64 -15.78
CA ILE A 29 29.36 -28.80 -16.21
C ILE A 29 28.43 -29.08 -15.02
N VAL A 30 28.79 -30.01 -14.13
CA VAL A 30 27.97 -30.34 -12.93
C VAL A 30 27.85 -29.12 -12.02
N THR A 31 28.93 -28.34 -11.85
CA THR A 31 28.93 -27.10 -11.08
C THR A 31 28.00 -26.04 -11.69
N ILE A 32 28.12 -25.81 -13.00
CA ILE A 32 27.29 -24.85 -13.73
C ILE A 32 25.80 -25.25 -13.68
N ILE A 33 25.49 -26.52 -13.88
CA ILE A 33 24.12 -27.04 -13.83
C ILE A 33 23.55 -26.90 -12.42
N SER A 34 24.30 -27.26 -11.39
CA SER A 34 23.87 -27.12 -9.98
C SER A 34 23.58 -25.67 -9.60
N PHE A 35 24.37 -24.73 -10.12
CA PHE A 35 24.17 -23.30 -9.93
C PHE A 35 22.98 -22.75 -10.72
N GLY A 36 22.86 -23.14 -12.00
CA GLY A 36 21.82 -22.63 -12.90
C GLY A 36 20.41 -23.14 -12.58
N LEU A 37 20.27 -24.34 -12.03
CA LEU A 37 18.98 -24.97 -11.69
C LEU A 37 18.49 -24.64 -10.28
N ARG A 38 19.18 -23.79 -9.48
CA ARG A 38 18.83 -23.46 -8.08
C ARG A 38 18.54 -24.72 -7.25
N VAL A 39 19.41 -25.71 -7.37
CA VAL A 39 19.25 -27.00 -6.69
C VAL A 39 19.44 -26.81 -5.19
N GLN A 40 18.55 -27.41 -4.39
CA GLN A 40 18.66 -27.40 -2.93
C GLN A 40 19.95 -28.08 -2.46
N PHE A 41 20.53 -27.60 -1.36
CA PHE A 41 21.81 -28.09 -0.83
C PHE A 41 21.90 -29.63 -0.71
N PRO A 42 20.91 -30.38 -0.15
CA PRO A 42 21.02 -31.83 -0.05
C PRO A 42 20.99 -32.52 -1.42
N VAL A 43 20.27 -31.97 -2.41
CA VAL A 43 20.24 -32.49 -3.77
C VAL A 43 21.55 -32.20 -4.50
N CYS A 44 22.14 -31.03 -4.30
CA CYS A 44 23.45 -30.68 -4.82
C CYS A 44 24.54 -31.63 -4.26
N LEU A 45 24.51 -31.91 -2.98
CA LEU A 45 25.42 -32.86 -2.31
C LEU A 45 25.28 -34.26 -2.93
N LEU A 46 24.07 -34.72 -3.18
CA LEU A 46 23.80 -36.01 -3.80
C LEU A 46 24.31 -36.06 -5.25
N ILE A 47 24.08 -35.02 -6.05
CA ILE A 47 24.54 -34.92 -7.45
C ILE A 47 26.08 -34.95 -7.50
N VAL A 48 26.75 -34.17 -6.68
CA VAL A 48 28.21 -34.11 -6.62
C VAL A 48 28.79 -35.47 -6.21
N SER A 49 28.22 -36.13 -5.19
CA SER A 49 28.66 -37.45 -4.74
C SER A 49 28.46 -38.53 -5.82
N LEU A 50 27.32 -38.51 -6.51
CA LEU A 50 27.02 -39.45 -7.57
C LEU A 50 27.93 -39.28 -8.79
N ALA A 51 28.26 -38.04 -9.14
CA ALA A 51 29.20 -37.69 -10.20
C ALA A 51 30.61 -38.22 -9.87
N ALA A 52 31.06 -38.05 -8.61
CA ALA A 52 32.34 -38.60 -8.16
C ALA A 52 32.40 -40.14 -8.32
N ILE A 53 31.40 -40.84 -7.81
CA ILE A 53 31.32 -42.29 -7.87
C ILE A 53 31.33 -42.78 -9.33
N LEU A 54 30.53 -42.14 -10.19
CA LEU A 54 30.46 -42.50 -11.59
C LEU A 54 31.79 -42.28 -12.32
N THR A 55 32.49 -41.17 -12.04
CA THR A 55 33.80 -40.88 -12.59
C THR A 55 34.84 -41.95 -12.16
N ILE A 56 34.85 -42.34 -10.89
CA ILE A 56 35.75 -43.37 -10.38
C ILE A 56 35.46 -44.72 -11.07
N LEU A 57 34.18 -45.12 -11.16
CA LEU A 57 33.79 -46.39 -11.80
C LEU A 57 34.18 -46.44 -13.28
N THR A 58 33.97 -45.36 -14.02
CA THR A 58 34.35 -45.31 -15.47
C THR A 58 35.86 -45.36 -15.65
N THR A 59 36.61 -44.64 -14.80
CA THR A 59 38.05 -44.63 -14.82
C THR A 59 38.66 -46.01 -14.57
N VAL A 60 38.12 -46.72 -13.57
CA VAL A 60 38.56 -48.10 -13.22
C VAL A 60 38.16 -49.08 -14.35
N SER A 61 36.93 -48.99 -14.88
CA SER A 61 36.43 -49.94 -15.91
C SER A 61 37.15 -49.76 -17.26
N LEU A 62 37.57 -48.57 -17.61
CA LEU A 62 38.27 -48.25 -18.84
C LEU A 62 39.82 -48.33 -18.71
N ASN A 63 40.29 -48.67 -17.52
CA ASN A 63 41.71 -48.79 -17.20
C ASN A 63 42.53 -47.53 -17.56
N TRP A 64 41.92 -46.35 -17.32
CA TRP A 64 42.57 -45.05 -17.63
C TRP A 64 43.59 -44.72 -16.57
N ASN A 65 44.76 -44.24 -17.02
CA ASN A 65 45.83 -43.79 -16.11
C ASN A 65 45.59 -42.33 -15.70
N ILE A 66 44.92 -42.11 -14.58
CA ILE A 66 44.63 -40.81 -14.01
C ILE A 66 45.57 -40.50 -12.84
N ASP A 67 46.02 -39.22 -12.81
CA ASP A 67 46.70 -38.65 -11.62
C ASP A 67 45.65 -38.44 -10.50
N TRP A 68 45.51 -39.46 -9.63
CA TRP A 68 44.55 -39.47 -8.53
C TRP A 68 44.75 -38.29 -7.57
N PHE A 69 45.97 -37.76 -7.43
CA PHE A 69 46.25 -36.62 -6.56
C PHE A 69 45.63 -35.35 -7.13
N LYS A 70 45.85 -35.11 -8.41
CA LYS A 70 45.25 -33.94 -9.12
C LYS A 70 43.72 -34.05 -9.15
N PHE A 71 43.20 -35.24 -9.49
CA PHE A 71 41.77 -35.47 -9.50
C PHE A 71 41.13 -35.16 -8.14
N ALA A 72 41.66 -35.73 -7.04
CA ALA A 72 41.15 -35.50 -5.69
C ALA A 72 41.22 -34.01 -5.27
N HIS A 73 42.33 -33.34 -5.64
CA HIS A 73 42.50 -31.92 -5.35
C HIS A 73 41.49 -31.02 -6.08
N PHE A 74 41.40 -31.16 -7.39
CA PHE A 74 40.50 -30.35 -8.20
C PHE A 74 39.01 -30.68 -7.93
N TYR A 75 38.67 -31.97 -7.83
CA TYR A 75 37.30 -32.40 -7.54
C TYR A 75 36.88 -31.98 -6.14
N GLY A 76 37.73 -32.19 -5.15
CA GLY A 76 37.43 -31.83 -3.76
C GLY A 76 37.27 -30.33 -3.60
N LEU A 77 38.18 -29.52 -4.14
CA LEU A 77 38.10 -28.07 -4.05
C LEU A 77 36.89 -27.50 -4.78
N GLY A 78 36.63 -27.95 -6.01
CA GLY A 78 35.49 -27.51 -6.82
C GLY A 78 34.16 -27.88 -6.17
N SER A 79 34.03 -29.10 -5.67
CA SER A 79 32.85 -29.56 -4.96
C SER A 79 32.62 -28.76 -3.66
N PHE A 80 33.68 -28.50 -2.89
CA PHE A 80 33.60 -27.71 -1.68
C PHE A 80 33.12 -26.27 -1.94
N ILE A 81 33.69 -25.61 -2.96
CA ILE A 81 33.26 -24.27 -3.37
C ILE A 81 31.78 -24.26 -3.81
N THR A 82 31.39 -25.26 -4.63
CA THR A 82 29.99 -25.37 -5.11
C THR A 82 29.02 -25.53 -3.96
N LEU A 83 29.31 -26.39 -2.98
CA LEU A 83 28.47 -26.60 -1.81
C LEU A 83 28.37 -25.34 -0.94
N ILE A 84 29.45 -24.61 -0.76
CA ILE A 84 29.43 -23.32 -0.03
C ILE A 84 28.54 -22.32 -0.76
N ILE A 85 28.70 -22.16 -2.08
CA ILE A 85 27.89 -21.20 -2.85
C ILE A 85 26.41 -21.57 -2.75
N VAL A 86 26.04 -22.85 -2.93
CA VAL A 86 24.66 -23.29 -2.83
C VAL A 86 24.08 -23.05 -1.43
N ALA A 87 24.85 -23.34 -0.38
CA ALA A 87 24.45 -23.07 1.01
C ALA A 87 24.22 -21.58 1.29
N LEU A 88 25.09 -20.71 0.74
CA LEU A 88 24.94 -19.25 0.88
C LEU A 88 23.71 -18.73 0.15
N ILE A 89 23.45 -19.21 -1.07
CA ILE A 89 22.26 -18.83 -1.83
C ILE A 89 20.99 -19.27 -1.10
N GLU A 90 20.93 -20.52 -0.66
CA GLU A 90 19.77 -21.04 0.08
C GLU A 90 19.51 -20.25 1.37
N ARG A 91 20.59 -19.91 2.08
CA ARG A 91 20.48 -19.06 3.28
C ARG A 91 19.93 -17.67 2.91
N GLN A 92 20.40 -17.07 1.84
CA GLN A 92 19.94 -15.75 1.39
C GLN A 92 18.46 -15.77 0.98
N GLU A 93 18.01 -16.80 0.26
CA GLU A 93 16.61 -16.99 -0.12
C GLU A 93 15.70 -17.14 1.12
N ARG A 94 16.13 -17.91 2.13
CA ARG A 94 15.38 -18.03 3.39
C ARG A 94 15.30 -16.71 4.14
N PHE A 95 16.37 -15.94 4.18
CA PHE A 95 16.36 -14.62 4.80
C PHE A 95 15.43 -13.65 4.06
N ALA A 96 15.48 -13.62 2.73
CA ALA A 96 14.62 -12.79 1.92
C ALA A 96 13.13 -13.12 2.14
N PHE A 97 12.78 -14.40 2.17
CA PHE A 97 11.43 -14.85 2.46
C PHE A 97 10.94 -14.45 3.86
N LEU A 98 11.80 -14.58 4.88
CA LEU A 98 11.45 -14.15 6.25
C LEU A 98 11.27 -12.63 6.34
N GLN A 99 12.10 -11.86 5.64
CA GLN A 99 11.97 -10.40 5.57
C GLN A 99 10.65 -9.99 4.89
N GLU A 100 10.27 -10.66 3.81
CA GLU A 100 9.01 -10.39 3.11
C GLU A 100 7.80 -10.62 4.03
N ILE A 101 7.77 -11.72 4.77
CA ILE A 101 6.70 -12.00 5.75
C ILE A 101 6.68 -10.93 6.85
N LEU A 102 7.84 -10.53 7.37
CA LEU A 102 7.93 -9.53 8.42
C LEU A 102 7.42 -8.17 7.95
N VAL A 103 7.84 -7.73 6.76
CA VAL A 103 7.38 -6.47 6.15
C VAL A 103 5.86 -6.51 5.92
N ALA A 104 5.33 -7.61 5.38
CA ALA A 104 3.89 -7.77 5.18
C ALA A 104 3.11 -7.63 6.50
N HIS A 105 3.59 -8.27 7.57
CA HIS A 105 2.97 -8.18 8.90
C HIS A 105 3.03 -6.76 9.47
N GLN A 106 4.18 -6.09 9.35
CA GLN A 106 4.34 -4.70 9.80
C GLN A 106 3.43 -3.74 9.05
N THR A 107 3.25 -3.93 7.75
CA THR A 107 2.35 -3.10 6.93
C THR A 107 0.90 -3.22 7.40
N VAL A 108 0.43 -4.43 7.66
CA VAL A 108 -0.93 -4.67 8.19
C VAL A 108 -1.13 -4.01 9.56
N GLU A 109 -0.14 -4.10 10.46
CA GLU A 109 -0.23 -3.49 11.78
C GLU A 109 -0.20 -1.96 11.72
N LEU A 110 0.63 -1.38 10.85
CA LEU A 110 0.65 0.06 10.59
C LEU A 110 -0.70 0.57 10.07
N ASP A 111 -1.31 -0.14 9.13
CA ASP A 111 -2.65 0.19 8.62
C ASP A 111 -3.71 0.11 9.70
N ARG A 112 -3.61 -0.87 10.58
CA ARG A 112 -4.51 -1.02 11.73
C ARG A 112 -4.38 0.15 12.71
N LEU A 113 -3.14 0.53 13.05
CA LEU A 113 -2.86 1.66 13.93
C LEU A 113 -3.30 2.99 13.31
N ASN A 114 -3.06 3.22 12.03
CA ASN A 114 -3.53 4.39 11.31
C ASN A 114 -5.06 4.48 11.31
N ARG A 115 -5.76 3.38 11.03
CA ARG A 115 -7.24 3.35 11.13
C ARG A 115 -7.74 3.59 12.55
N ALA A 116 -6.99 3.15 13.57
CA ALA A 116 -7.34 3.43 14.96
C ALA A 116 -7.13 4.90 15.31
N LEU A 117 -6.04 5.52 14.84
CA LEU A 117 -5.77 6.97 14.98
C LEU A 117 -6.82 7.80 14.24
N ASP A 118 -7.17 7.44 13.00
CA ASP A 118 -8.25 8.09 12.24
C ASP A 118 -9.61 7.97 12.94
N LYS A 119 -9.82 6.83 13.63
CA LYS A 119 -11.02 6.67 14.48
C LYS A 119 -11.02 7.56 15.71
N MET A 120 -9.88 7.91 16.24
CA MET A 120 -9.75 8.82 17.40
C MET A 120 -9.74 10.29 16.99
N SER A 121 -9.36 10.62 15.77
CA SER A 121 -9.42 11.98 15.26
C SER A 121 -10.87 12.42 15.09
N ARG A 122 -11.21 13.60 15.61
CA ARG A 122 -12.53 14.26 15.47
C ARG A 122 -12.50 15.34 14.39
N GLU A 123 -11.36 15.60 13.79
CA GLU A 123 -11.16 16.64 12.77
C GLU A 123 -10.86 16.03 11.41
N ASP A 124 -11.29 16.72 10.35
CA ASP A 124 -10.89 16.41 8.98
C ASP A 124 -9.45 16.93 8.75
N PRO A 125 -8.53 16.08 8.28
CA PRO A 125 -7.11 16.44 8.16
C PRO A 125 -6.84 17.53 7.11
N LEU A 126 -7.72 17.70 6.12
CA LEU A 126 -7.55 18.73 5.09
C LEU A 126 -8.05 20.09 5.56
N THR A 127 -9.23 20.14 6.19
CA THR A 127 -9.97 21.37 6.45
C THR A 127 -9.92 21.81 7.92
N THR A 128 -9.49 20.93 8.83
CA THR A 128 -9.50 21.17 10.30
C THR A 128 -10.90 21.48 10.87
N LEU A 129 -11.96 21.20 10.10
CA LEU A 129 -13.31 21.15 10.62
C LEU A 129 -13.56 19.81 11.31
N ALA A 130 -14.67 19.69 12.01
CA ALA A 130 -15.14 18.40 12.46
C ALA A 130 -15.26 17.44 11.27
N ASN A 131 -14.88 16.17 11.47
CA ASN A 131 -15.14 15.15 10.47
C ASN A 131 -16.57 14.58 10.62
N ARG A 132 -16.98 13.77 9.65
CA ARG A 132 -18.31 13.14 9.63
C ARG A 132 -18.67 12.46 10.96
N ARG A 133 -17.71 11.74 11.57
CA ARG A 133 -17.96 11.07 12.85
C ARG A 133 -18.22 12.05 13.97
N ALA A 134 -17.39 13.09 14.09
CA ALA A 134 -17.57 14.11 15.11
C ALA A 134 -18.90 14.83 14.93
N PHE A 135 -19.34 15.03 13.67
CA PHE A 135 -20.66 15.56 13.35
C PHE A 135 -21.78 14.62 13.76
N ASP A 136 -21.72 13.31 13.42
CA ASP A 136 -22.74 12.33 13.76
C ASP A 136 -22.91 12.21 15.29
N ASP A 137 -21.81 12.22 16.04
CA ASP A 137 -21.81 12.23 17.51
C ASP A 137 -22.48 13.50 18.07
N ALA A 138 -22.12 14.68 17.53
CA ALA A 138 -22.68 15.96 17.96
C ALA A 138 -24.17 16.05 17.63
N LEU A 139 -24.57 15.59 16.44
CA LEU A 139 -25.98 15.56 16.03
C LEU A 139 -26.81 14.70 17.00
N ASN A 140 -26.33 13.50 17.35
CA ASN A 140 -27.01 12.63 18.29
C ASN A 140 -27.14 13.27 19.70
N GLN A 141 -26.09 13.94 20.17
CA GLN A 141 -26.10 14.63 21.46
C GLN A 141 -27.05 15.81 21.47
N GLU A 142 -27.01 16.66 20.45
CA GLU A 142 -27.88 17.83 20.34
C GLU A 142 -29.32 17.43 20.03
N TRP A 143 -29.56 16.33 19.32
CA TRP A 143 -30.89 15.77 19.10
C TRP A 143 -31.56 15.36 20.42
N GLU A 144 -30.89 14.60 21.26
CA GLU A 144 -31.37 14.19 22.55
C GLU A 144 -31.54 15.37 23.54
N ARG A 145 -30.68 16.37 23.41
CA ARG A 145 -30.81 17.62 24.17
C ARG A 145 -32.03 18.42 23.70
N ALA A 146 -32.16 18.67 22.40
CA ALA A 146 -33.31 19.38 21.82
C ALA A 146 -34.65 18.70 22.15
N LYS A 147 -34.68 17.35 22.15
CA LYS A 147 -35.82 16.55 22.55
C LYS A 147 -36.22 16.78 24.03
N ARG A 148 -35.26 16.84 24.94
CA ARG A 148 -35.50 17.08 26.36
C ARG A 148 -36.00 18.51 26.62
N GLU A 149 -35.36 19.47 25.97
CA GLU A 149 -35.59 20.91 26.15
C GLU A 149 -36.73 21.45 25.27
N GLN A 150 -37.27 20.62 24.35
CA GLN A 150 -38.27 21.00 23.35
C GLN A 150 -37.83 22.21 22.52
N GLN A 151 -36.54 22.21 22.17
CA GLN A 151 -35.91 23.23 21.34
C GLN A 151 -35.79 22.79 19.89
N SER A 152 -35.69 23.76 19.00
CA SER A 152 -35.42 23.48 17.59
C SER A 152 -33.98 23.11 17.34
N ILE A 153 -33.74 22.28 16.33
CA ILE A 153 -32.45 21.99 15.75
C ILE A 153 -32.50 22.20 14.25
N ALA A 154 -31.55 22.88 13.69
CA ALA A 154 -31.46 23.06 12.25
C ALA A 154 -30.16 22.48 11.70
N LEU A 155 -30.20 22.07 10.44
CA LEU A 155 -29.08 21.49 9.71
C LEU A 155 -28.99 22.16 8.35
N LEU A 156 -27.77 22.56 7.97
CA LEU A 156 -27.43 22.98 6.61
C LEU A 156 -26.58 21.89 6.01
N TYR A 157 -26.97 21.39 4.82
CA TYR A 157 -26.16 20.49 4.01
C TYR A 157 -25.70 21.24 2.78
N MET A 158 -24.41 21.21 2.51
CA MET A 158 -23.79 22.06 1.50
C MET A 158 -22.87 21.25 0.59
N ASP A 159 -22.88 21.60 -0.68
CA ASP A 159 -22.00 21.03 -1.71
C ASP A 159 -21.34 22.14 -2.51
N VAL A 160 -20.06 21.98 -2.87
CA VAL A 160 -19.33 22.95 -3.70
C VAL A 160 -19.73 22.73 -5.17
N ASP A 161 -20.41 23.72 -5.76
CA ASP A 161 -20.94 23.64 -7.11
C ASP A 161 -19.84 23.35 -8.14
N PHE A 162 -20.07 22.30 -8.95
CA PHE A 162 -19.18 21.88 -10.03
C PHE A 162 -17.74 21.59 -9.60
N PHE A 163 -17.51 21.14 -8.37
CA PHE A 163 -16.16 20.93 -7.81
C PHE A 163 -15.33 19.93 -8.64
N LYS A 164 -15.94 18.89 -9.20
CA LYS A 164 -15.24 18.00 -10.14
C LYS A 164 -14.65 18.76 -11.33
N LEU A 165 -15.44 19.68 -11.96
CA LEU A 165 -14.93 20.51 -13.07
C LEU A 165 -13.84 21.49 -12.62
N TYR A 166 -13.87 21.91 -11.35
CA TYR A 166 -12.83 22.72 -10.74
C TYR A 166 -11.52 21.93 -10.68
N ASN A 167 -11.55 20.70 -10.14
CA ASN A 167 -10.40 19.81 -10.08
C ASN A 167 -9.85 19.45 -11.47
N ASP A 168 -10.72 19.15 -12.42
CA ASP A 168 -10.35 18.85 -13.82
C ASP A 168 -9.65 20.04 -14.51
N THR A 169 -9.94 21.27 -14.06
CA THR A 169 -9.39 22.49 -14.65
C THR A 169 -8.09 22.95 -13.96
N TYR A 170 -8.05 22.92 -12.63
CA TYR A 170 -6.97 23.51 -11.85
C TYR A 170 -6.08 22.47 -11.15
N GLY A 171 -6.47 21.20 -11.18
CA GLY A 171 -5.78 20.10 -10.49
C GLY A 171 -6.21 19.94 -9.03
N HIS A 172 -6.04 18.72 -8.50
CA HIS A 172 -6.46 18.35 -7.14
C HIS A 172 -5.81 19.19 -6.03
N ASN A 173 -4.53 19.56 -6.20
CA ASN A 173 -3.85 20.40 -5.21
C ASN A 173 -4.51 21.76 -5.02
N ILE A 174 -4.98 22.37 -6.12
CA ILE A 174 -5.71 23.65 -6.08
C ILE A 174 -7.14 23.43 -5.54
N GLY A 175 -7.76 22.28 -5.87
CA GLY A 175 -9.02 21.86 -5.24
C GLY A 175 -8.93 21.74 -3.73
N ASP A 176 -7.86 21.19 -3.21
CA ASP A 176 -7.60 21.10 -1.77
C ASP A 176 -7.45 22.49 -1.12
N VAL A 177 -6.79 23.43 -1.81
CA VAL A 177 -6.72 24.83 -1.36
C VAL A 177 -8.11 25.48 -1.34
N CYS A 178 -8.93 25.21 -2.38
CA CYS A 178 -10.32 25.68 -2.44
C CYS A 178 -11.13 25.16 -1.23
N LEU A 179 -11.09 23.85 -0.95
CA LEU A 179 -11.80 23.26 0.19
C LEU A 179 -11.35 23.83 1.54
N ARG A 180 -10.05 24.09 1.72
CA ARG A 180 -9.55 24.78 2.94
C ARG A 180 -10.10 26.18 3.07
N ARG A 181 -10.18 26.93 1.97
CA ARG A 181 -10.76 28.30 1.97
C ARG A 181 -12.24 28.28 2.30
N VAL A 182 -13.00 27.36 1.68
CA VAL A 182 -14.42 27.16 2.00
C VAL A 182 -14.59 26.83 3.49
N ALA A 183 -13.85 25.86 4.01
CA ALA A 183 -13.91 25.47 5.41
C ALA A 183 -13.61 26.63 6.38
N GLN A 184 -12.58 27.42 6.09
CA GLN A 184 -12.23 28.60 6.89
C GLN A 184 -13.36 29.63 6.88
N THR A 185 -13.99 29.83 5.72
CA THR A 185 -15.12 30.73 5.58
C THR A 185 -16.34 30.26 6.36
N LEU A 186 -16.64 28.96 6.32
CA LEU A 186 -17.69 28.36 7.15
C LEU A 186 -17.45 28.62 8.63
N LYS A 187 -16.22 28.38 9.11
CA LYS A 187 -15.85 28.61 10.51
C LYS A 187 -16.01 30.08 10.94
N GLN A 188 -15.71 31.02 10.04
CA GLN A 188 -15.87 32.46 10.30
C GLN A 188 -17.34 32.93 10.24
N ALA A 189 -18.15 32.24 9.44
CA ALA A 189 -19.58 32.57 9.33
C ALA A 189 -20.40 32.15 10.56
N LEU A 190 -19.92 31.13 11.30
CA LEU A 190 -20.54 30.68 12.55
C LEU A 190 -20.13 31.58 13.70
N ARG A 191 -21.12 32.07 14.45
CA ARG A 191 -20.87 33.06 15.52
C ARG A 191 -21.07 32.49 16.91
N ARG A 192 -21.80 31.39 17.02
CA ARG A 192 -22.14 30.79 18.33
C ARG A 192 -21.22 29.61 18.61
N PRO A 193 -20.74 29.44 19.84
CA PRO A 193 -19.90 28.30 20.20
C PRO A 193 -20.61 26.93 20.04
N ALA A 194 -21.94 26.92 20.05
CA ALA A 194 -22.74 25.71 19.89
C ALA A 194 -22.91 25.31 18.42
N ASP A 195 -22.65 26.22 17.47
CA ASP A 195 -22.73 25.91 16.05
C ASP A 195 -21.53 25.07 15.63
N LEU A 196 -21.75 23.98 14.90
CA LEU A 196 -20.70 23.06 14.47
C LEU A 196 -20.65 22.99 12.95
N ALA A 197 -19.51 23.30 12.36
CA ALA A 197 -19.23 23.00 10.95
C ALA A 197 -18.40 21.74 10.85
N ALA A 198 -18.75 20.89 9.88
CA ALA A 198 -18.03 19.66 9.58
C ALA A 198 -17.88 19.45 8.09
N ARG A 199 -16.83 18.73 7.71
CA ARG A 199 -16.71 18.15 6.36
C ARG A 199 -17.30 16.75 6.39
N TYR A 200 -18.36 16.56 5.61
CA TYR A 200 -19.10 15.29 5.60
C TYR A 200 -18.43 14.25 4.68
N GLY A 201 -17.87 14.71 3.56
CA GLY A 201 -17.08 13.90 2.63
C GLY A 201 -16.80 14.69 1.35
N GLY A 202 -15.69 14.39 0.67
CA GLY A 202 -15.36 15.04 -0.61
C GLY A 202 -15.44 16.57 -0.56
N GLU A 203 -16.38 17.11 -1.35
CA GLU A 203 -16.76 18.54 -1.41
C GLU A 203 -17.99 18.92 -0.57
N GLU A 204 -18.49 17.97 0.23
CA GLU A 204 -19.70 18.15 1.04
C GLU A 204 -19.39 18.65 2.44
N PHE A 205 -20.12 19.65 2.88
CA PHE A 205 -20.04 20.25 4.20
C PHE A 205 -21.40 20.24 4.90
N VAL A 206 -21.38 20.20 6.22
CA VAL A 206 -22.61 20.27 7.03
C VAL A 206 -22.42 21.26 8.17
N VAL A 207 -23.48 21.95 8.54
CA VAL A 207 -23.52 22.82 9.72
C VAL A 207 -24.69 22.41 10.58
N LEU A 208 -24.42 22.11 11.85
CA LEU A 208 -25.37 21.85 12.88
C LEU A 208 -25.63 23.14 13.67
N LEU A 209 -26.88 23.52 13.83
CA LEU A 209 -27.32 24.75 14.51
C LEU A 209 -28.32 24.37 15.63
N PRO A 210 -27.82 24.12 16.85
CA PRO A 210 -28.69 23.90 17.99
C PRO A 210 -29.52 25.14 18.34
N ASN A 211 -30.74 24.92 18.84
CA ASN A 211 -31.67 25.95 19.28
C ASN A 211 -31.83 27.07 18.20
N THR A 212 -32.07 26.62 16.94
CA THR A 212 -32.21 27.53 15.79
C THR A 212 -33.46 27.13 14.99
N ASN A 213 -34.32 28.09 14.77
CA ASN A 213 -35.52 27.96 13.90
C ASN A 213 -35.13 28.12 12.42
N ILE A 214 -36.12 27.97 11.53
CA ILE A 214 -35.88 28.05 10.09
C ILE A 214 -35.34 29.42 9.67
N ASP A 215 -35.85 30.52 10.22
CA ASP A 215 -35.42 31.87 9.86
C ASP A 215 -33.96 32.10 10.23
N GLY A 216 -33.58 31.68 11.45
CA GLY A 216 -32.17 31.73 11.88
C GLY A 216 -31.25 30.84 11.06
N ALA A 217 -31.72 29.70 10.61
CA ALA A 217 -30.95 28.83 9.71
C ALA A 217 -30.74 29.45 8.32
N VAL A 218 -31.78 30.11 7.77
CA VAL A 218 -31.71 30.87 6.52
C VAL A 218 -30.73 32.04 6.63
N ASP A 219 -30.76 32.77 7.76
CA ASP A 219 -29.81 33.87 8.00
C ASP A 219 -28.35 33.37 8.01
N VAL A 220 -28.09 32.20 8.62
CA VAL A 220 -26.76 31.59 8.62
C VAL A 220 -26.36 31.19 7.20
N ALA A 221 -27.26 30.55 6.44
CA ALA A 221 -26.98 30.14 5.08
C ALA A 221 -26.68 31.32 4.16
N GLN A 222 -27.48 32.41 4.24
CA GLN A 222 -27.24 33.62 3.47
C GLN A 222 -25.89 34.29 3.82
N ARG A 223 -25.54 34.30 5.08
CA ARG A 223 -24.23 34.78 5.54
C ARG A 223 -23.09 33.94 4.98
N ILE A 224 -23.23 32.62 4.97
CA ILE A 224 -22.25 31.70 4.37
C ILE A 224 -22.10 32.02 2.87
N ILE A 225 -23.19 32.06 2.11
CA ILE A 225 -23.17 32.39 0.67
C ILE A 225 -22.43 33.70 0.43
N LYS A 226 -22.81 34.74 1.16
CA LYS A 226 -22.17 36.07 1.02
C LYS A 226 -20.67 36.03 1.29
N HIS A 227 -20.21 35.27 2.27
CA HIS A 227 -18.78 35.16 2.57
C HIS A 227 -18.05 34.32 1.50
N ILE A 228 -18.67 33.25 0.95
CA ILE A 228 -18.10 32.44 -0.13
C ILE A 228 -17.99 33.28 -1.41
N ASP A 229 -19.04 34.03 -1.78
CA ASP A 229 -19.01 34.93 -2.93
C ASP A 229 -17.89 35.98 -2.79
N ALA A 230 -17.70 36.52 -1.58
CA ALA A 230 -16.63 37.47 -1.28
C ALA A 230 -15.22 36.90 -1.42
N LEU A 231 -15.02 35.57 -1.34
CA LEU A 231 -13.73 34.94 -1.64
C LEU A 231 -13.31 35.08 -3.08
N ALA A 232 -14.28 35.25 -4.00
CA ALA A 232 -14.09 35.42 -5.43
C ALA A 232 -13.11 34.39 -6.04
N LEU A 233 -13.12 33.13 -5.56
CA LEU A 233 -12.25 32.07 -6.06
C LEU A 233 -12.61 31.76 -7.52
N PRO A 234 -11.72 32.00 -8.49
CA PRO A 234 -12.08 31.84 -9.91
C PRO A 234 -12.50 30.40 -10.25
N HIS A 235 -13.61 30.23 -10.98
CA HIS A 235 -14.07 28.95 -11.49
C HIS A 235 -14.54 29.08 -12.94
N SER A 236 -13.58 28.99 -13.87
CA SER A 236 -13.81 29.27 -15.31
C SER A 236 -14.79 28.32 -16.00
N ARG A 237 -15.02 27.12 -15.45
CA ARG A 237 -15.94 26.11 -16.00
C ARG A 237 -17.22 25.93 -15.19
N SER A 238 -17.45 26.73 -14.17
CA SER A 238 -18.71 26.70 -13.44
C SER A 238 -19.84 27.24 -14.35
N LYS A 239 -21.02 26.65 -14.20
CA LYS A 239 -22.24 27.06 -14.91
C LYS A 239 -23.10 28.03 -14.08
N THR A 240 -22.76 28.21 -12.81
CA THR A 240 -23.52 29.06 -11.87
C THR A 240 -22.97 30.49 -11.83
N ALA A 241 -21.66 30.64 -11.65
CA ALA A 241 -20.97 31.93 -11.52
C ALA A 241 -19.52 31.81 -11.99
N PRO A 242 -18.80 32.90 -12.30
CA PRO A 242 -17.38 32.85 -12.67
C PRO A 242 -16.46 32.52 -11.48
N HIS A 243 -17.01 32.27 -10.32
CA HIS A 243 -16.32 31.92 -9.09
C HIS A 243 -16.97 30.72 -8.40
N VAL A 244 -16.31 30.16 -7.39
CA VAL A 244 -16.80 29.04 -6.58
C VAL A 244 -18.05 29.46 -5.83
N THR A 245 -19.11 28.64 -5.92
CA THR A 245 -20.38 28.80 -5.21
C THR A 245 -20.72 27.53 -4.42
N LEU A 246 -21.70 27.65 -3.51
CA LEU A 246 -22.24 26.53 -2.74
C LEU A 246 -23.74 26.39 -2.99
N SER A 247 -24.19 25.16 -3.18
CA SER A 247 -25.59 24.78 -3.05
C SER A 247 -25.88 24.40 -1.59
N ILE A 248 -26.91 24.97 -0.97
CA ILE A 248 -27.24 24.76 0.45
C ILE A 248 -28.66 24.26 0.58
N GLY A 249 -28.83 23.05 1.13
CA GLY A 249 -30.10 22.52 1.61
C GLY A 249 -30.27 22.81 3.11
N ILE A 250 -31.46 23.26 3.51
CA ILE A 250 -31.77 23.60 4.89
C ILE A 250 -32.92 22.71 5.38
N THR A 251 -32.74 22.13 6.57
CA THR A 251 -33.82 21.48 7.29
C THR A 251 -33.82 21.89 8.75
N PHE A 252 -35.00 21.87 9.38
CA PHE A 252 -35.12 22.09 10.82
C PHE A 252 -36.24 21.24 11.39
N THR A 253 -36.16 20.96 12.68
CA THR A 253 -37.21 20.25 13.43
C THR A 253 -37.16 20.57 14.92
N VAL A 254 -38.27 20.33 15.61
CA VAL A 254 -38.32 20.24 17.07
C VAL A 254 -38.55 18.77 17.39
N PRO A 255 -37.54 18.03 17.91
CA PRO A 255 -37.68 16.62 18.20
C PRO A 255 -38.77 16.40 19.28
N GLN A 256 -39.76 15.56 18.97
CA GLN A 256 -40.85 15.28 19.93
C GLN A 256 -40.43 14.20 20.91
N LYS A 257 -40.87 14.32 22.19
CA LYS A 257 -40.87 13.20 23.11
C LYS A 257 -41.85 12.17 22.57
N GLN A 258 -41.39 10.96 22.24
CA GLN A 258 -42.35 9.86 22.05
C GLN A 258 -43.13 9.70 23.32
N THR A 259 -44.42 10.04 23.28
CA THR A 259 -45.40 9.62 24.28
C THR A 259 -45.54 8.11 24.15
N THR A 260 -45.00 7.37 25.08
CA THR A 260 -45.26 5.93 25.29
C THR A 260 -46.71 5.74 25.61
#